data_9c41113f63ee215d7e8dbdad516dadc6
#
_entry.id   9c41113f63ee215d7e8dbdad516dadc6
#
_cell.length_a   1.000
_cell.length_b   1.000
_cell.length_c   1.000
_cell.angle_alpha   90.00
_cell.angle_beta   90.00
_cell.angle_gamma   90.00
#
_symmetry.space_group_name_H-M   'P 1'
#
loop_
_entity.id
_entity.type
_entity.pdbx_description
1 polymer ?
#
loop_
_entity_poly.entity_id
_entity_poly.type
_entity_poly.pdbx_seq_one_letter_code
_entity_poly.pdbx_strand_id
1 'polypeptide(L)'
;MKRKKGYRSVALILVLFMVITAVMMQTECEVYAATPVSSHGRLSVKGADLVDKNKKKFQLRGISTHGINWDVGSPYVNKAAFKTLRNDWGANAVRLAMYTSEYNGYCSGGSKSALRNQI
;
A
#
# COMPACT_ATOMS: atom_id res chain seq x y z
N MET A 1 17.43 -20.63 -57.84
CA MET A 1 16.60 -20.90 -56.67
C MET A 1 17.36 -20.73 -55.34
N LYS A 2 17.84 -19.52 -54.98
CA LYS A 2 18.71 -19.26 -53.80
C LYS A 2 18.27 -18.10 -52.88
N ARG A 3 17.02 -17.58 -53.00
CA ARG A 3 16.56 -16.40 -52.25
C ARG A 3 15.76 -16.67 -50.97
N LYS A 4 15.41 -17.92 -50.64
CA LYS A 4 14.54 -18.24 -49.47
C LYS A 4 15.25 -18.34 -48.13
N LYS A 5 16.59 -18.41 -48.08
CA LYS A 5 17.33 -18.52 -46.78
C LYS A 5 17.46 -17.19 -46.04
N GLY A 6 17.59 -16.05 -46.75
CA GLY A 6 17.78 -14.72 -46.10
C GLY A 6 16.56 -14.23 -45.34
N TYR A 7 15.34 -14.45 -45.85
CA TYR A 7 14.12 -13.99 -45.17
C TYR A 7 13.81 -14.74 -43.86
N ARG A 8 14.18 -16.01 -43.75
CA ARG A 8 14.02 -16.79 -42.51
C ARG A 8 14.92 -16.28 -41.40
N SER A 9 16.15 -15.88 -41.70
CA SER A 9 17.07 -15.33 -40.70
C SER A 9 16.65 -13.93 -40.25
N VAL A 10 16.17 -13.08 -41.16
CA VAL A 10 15.65 -11.75 -40.83
C VAL A 10 14.37 -11.85 -39.99
N ALA A 11 13.47 -12.75 -40.33
CA ALA A 11 12.25 -12.97 -39.53
C ALA A 11 12.56 -13.49 -38.12
N LEU A 12 13.53 -14.38 -37.96
CA LEU A 12 13.98 -14.85 -36.64
C LEU A 12 14.59 -13.73 -35.79
N ILE A 13 15.37 -12.85 -36.40
CA ILE A 13 15.97 -11.70 -35.70
C ILE A 13 14.89 -10.72 -35.26
N LEU A 14 13.88 -10.45 -36.09
CA LEU A 14 12.76 -9.57 -35.74
C LEU A 14 11.91 -10.14 -34.59
N VAL A 15 11.63 -11.44 -34.63
CA VAL A 15 10.89 -12.12 -33.55
C VAL A 15 11.70 -12.08 -32.23
N LEU A 16 13.01 -12.34 -32.29
CA LEU A 16 13.88 -12.28 -31.13
C LEU A 16 13.93 -10.85 -30.55
N PHE A 17 13.98 -9.84 -31.40
CA PHE A 17 13.97 -8.43 -30.97
C PHE A 17 12.64 -8.06 -30.32
N MET A 18 11.49 -8.51 -30.87
CA MET A 18 10.17 -8.33 -30.28
C MET A 18 10.05 -9.00 -28.90
N VAL A 19 10.57 -10.20 -28.74
CA VAL A 19 10.56 -10.91 -27.47
C VAL A 19 11.41 -10.20 -26.42
N ILE A 20 12.60 -9.73 -26.80
CA ILE A 20 13.48 -8.99 -25.90
C ILE A 20 12.84 -7.66 -25.47
N THR A 21 12.20 -6.92 -26.37
CA THR A 21 11.50 -5.68 -26.02
C THR A 21 10.29 -5.94 -25.13
N ALA A 22 9.53 -7.00 -25.35
CA ALA A 22 8.41 -7.39 -24.49
C ALA A 22 8.86 -7.78 -23.07
N VAL A 23 9.98 -8.47 -22.93
CA VAL A 23 10.55 -8.82 -21.62
C VAL A 23 11.10 -7.58 -20.90
N MET A 24 11.72 -6.64 -21.62
CA MET A 24 12.21 -5.39 -21.02
C MET A 24 11.09 -4.46 -20.53
N MET A 25 9.88 -4.55 -21.10
CA MET A 25 8.72 -3.75 -20.65
C MET A 25 8.06 -4.27 -19.37
N GLN A 26 8.42 -5.44 -18.88
CA GLN A 26 7.80 -6.04 -17.68
C GLN A 26 8.56 -5.77 -16.37
N THR A 27 9.69 -5.08 -16.42
CA THR A 27 10.34 -4.60 -15.20
C THR A 27 9.70 -3.30 -14.74
N GLU A 28 8.46 -3.36 -14.26
CA GLU A 28 7.95 -2.32 -13.38
C GLU A 28 8.78 -2.37 -12.09
N CYS A 29 9.83 -1.56 -12.05
CA CYS A 29 10.51 -1.25 -10.80
C CYS A 29 9.49 -0.49 -9.94
N GLU A 30 8.77 -1.19 -9.05
CA GLU A 30 7.99 -0.51 -8.02
C GLU A 30 8.98 0.30 -7.18
N VAL A 31 9.13 1.57 -7.53
CA VAL A 31 9.81 2.53 -6.67
C VAL A 31 8.93 2.68 -5.43
N TYR A 32 9.23 1.91 -4.40
CA TYR A 32 8.62 2.08 -3.09
C TYR A 32 9.01 3.46 -2.57
N ALA A 33 8.14 4.44 -2.77
CA ALA A 33 8.29 5.71 -2.10
C ALA A 33 8.43 5.46 -0.60
N ALA A 34 9.42 6.09 0.02
CA ALA A 34 9.69 5.93 1.45
C ALA A 34 8.40 6.07 2.26
N THR A 35 8.16 5.15 3.18
CA THR A 35 6.95 5.22 4.01
C THR A 35 7.04 6.43 4.94
N PRO A 36 5.91 7.03 5.34
CA PRO A 36 5.93 8.10 6.35
C PRO A 36 6.71 7.72 7.60
N VAL A 37 6.60 6.46 8.04
CA VAL A 37 7.34 5.94 9.20
C VAL A 37 8.84 5.89 8.94
N SER A 38 9.30 5.43 7.77
CA SER A 38 10.73 5.39 7.46
C SER A 38 11.35 6.77 7.32
N SER A 39 10.59 7.72 6.77
CA SER A 39 11.04 9.11 6.55
C SER A 39 11.09 9.90 7.86
N HIS A 40 10.03 9.82 8.66
CA HIS A 40 9.84 10.66 9.85
C HIS A 40 10.24 9.98 11.16
N GLY A 41 10.26 8.63 11.17
CA GLY A 41 10.59 7.85 12.37
C GLY A 41 9.54 8.00 13.47
N ARG A 42 9.98 7.84 14.72
CA ARG A 42 9.10 7.98 15.89
C ARG A 42 8.68 9.43 16.08
N LEU A 43 7.38 9.64 16.21
CA LEU A 43 6.81 10.93 16.55
C LEU A 43 6.90 11.18 18.05
N SER A 44 7.05 12.45 18.44
CA SER A 44 7.07 12.89 19.84
C SER A 44 6.40 14.26 19.96
N VAL A 45 6.03 14.62 21.18
CA VAL A 45 5.47 15.95 21.47
C VAL A 45 6.58 16.87 21.99
N LYS A 46 6.65 18.08 21.44
CA LYS A 46 7.55 19.15 21.91
C LYS A 46 6.74 20.44 22.06
N GLY A 47 6.48 20.83 23.30
CA GLY A 47 5.53 21.91 23.58
C GLY A 47 4.14 21.55 23.12
N ALA A 48 3.53 22.36 22.27
CA ALA A 48 2.23 22.11 21.67
C ALA A 48 2.28 21.40 20.29
N ASP A 49 3.48 21.05 19.82
CA ASP A 49 3.67 20.50 18.48
C ASP A 49 3.95 19.01 18.49
N LEU A 50 3.36 18.28 17.55
CA LEU A 50 3.81 16.94 17.17
C LEU A 50 5.04 17.09 16.26
N VAL A 51 6.12 16.39 16.58
CA VAL A 51 7.38 16.47 15.84
C VAL A 51 7.92 15.09 15.47
N ASP A 52 8.67 15.03 14.37
CA ASP A 52 9.35 13.83 13.89
C ASP A 52 10.70 13.58 14.62
N LYS A 53 11.42 12.53 14.20
CA LYS A 53 12.76 12.21 14.72
C LYS A 53 13.77 13.36 14.60
N ASN A 54 13.60 14.24 13.61
CA ASN A 54 14.45 15.40 13.34
C ASN A 54 13.95 16.67 14.04
N LYS A 55 12.95 16.56 14.93
CA LYS A 55 12.31 17.69 15.63
C LYS A 55 11.58 18.68 14.71
N LYS A 56 11.26 18.28 13.47
CA LYS A 56 10.42 19.05 12.55
C LYS A 56 8.95 18.79 12.88
N LYS A 57 8.13 19.84 12.78
CA LYS A 57 6.67 19.72 12.93
C LYS A 57 6.12 18.69 11.96
N PHE A 58 5.27 17.81 12.47
CA PHE A 58 4.62 16.76 11.73
C PHE A 58 3.11 16.88 11.85
N GLN A 59 2.41 16.89 10.75
CA GLN A 59 0.96 16.93 10.70
C GLN A 59 0.42 15.55 10.32
N LEU A 60 -0.44 14.99 11.18
CA LEU A 60 -1.23 13.82 10.85
C LEU A 60 -2.32 14.21 9.84
N ARG A 61 -2.34 13.54 8.71
CA ARG A 61 -3.36 13.67 7.65
C ARG A 61 -3.89 12.28 7.35
N GLY A 62 -5.16 12.07 7.58
CA GLY A 62 -5.72 10.75 7.38
C GLY A 62 -7.19 10.67 7.70
N ILE A 63 -7.67 9.45 7.74
CA ILE A 63 -9.06 9.13 8.02
C ILE A 63 -9.18 8.17 9.20
N SER A 64 -10.39 8.07 9.75
CA SER A 64 -10.79 6.98 10.63
C SER A 64 -11.65 6.00 9.86
N THR A 65 -11.42 4.70 10.05
CA THR A 65 -12.37 3.70 9.59
C THR A 65 -13.66 3.80 10.40
N HIS A 66 -14.74 3.24 9.89
CA HIS A 66 -15.87 2.81 10.71
C HIS A 66 -15.44 1.64 11.60
N GLY A 67 -16.28 1.19 12.53
CA GLY A 67 -15.96 0.06 13.42
C GLY A 67 -15.54 -1.18 12.63
N ILE A 68 -14.30 -1.62 12.81
CA ILE A 68 -13.75 -2.80 12.10
C ILE A 68 -14.38 -4.12 12.59
N ASN A 69 -15.13 -4.07 13.69
CA ASN A 69 -15.90 -5.17 14.24
C ASN A 69 -17.13 -5.55 13.39
N TRP A 70 -17.54 -4.68 12.48
CA TRP A 70 -18.78 -4.77 11.74
C TRP A 70 -18.56 -4.76 10.23
N ASP A 71 -19.49 -5.38 9.50
CA ASP A 71 -19.43 -5.52 8.05
C ASP A 71 -19.41 -4.19 7.29
N VAL A 72 -19.85 -3.10 7.92
CA VAL A 72 -19.77 -1.74 7.35
C VAL A 72 -18.37 -1.12 7.42
N GLY A 73 -17.46 -1.66 8.21
CA GLY A 73 -16.09 -1.14 8.36
C GLY A 73 -15.01 -2.13 7.94
N SER A 74 -15.20 -3.39 8.31
CA SER A 74 -14.23 -4.46 8.10
C SER A 74 -13.74 -4.63 6.64
N PRO A 75 -14.58 -4.57 5.59
CA PRO A 75 -14.13 -4.76 4.21
C PRO A 75 -13.15 -3.70 3.69
N TYR A 76 -13.14 -2.52 4.31
CA TYR A 76 -12.28 -1.41 3.91
C TYR A 76 -10.90 -1.43 4.59
N VAL A 77 -10.68 -2.34 5.53
CA VAL A 77 -9.37 -2.54 6.18
C VAL A 77 -8.57 -3.52 5.33
N ASN A 78 -7.98 -3.04 4.27
CA ASN A 78 -7.17 -3.84 3.36
C ASN A 78 -6.04 -3.02 2.72
N LYS A 79 -5.02 -3.73 2.23
CA LYS A 79 -3.82 -3.14 1.64
C LYS A 79 -4.12 -2.22 0.44
N ALA A 80 -5.10 -2.57 -0.40
CA ALA A 80 -5.44 -1.78 -1.59
C ALA A 80 -6.03 -0.43 -1.19
N ALA A 81 -7.00 -0.41 -0.27
CA ALA A 81 -7.59 0.81 0.25
C ALA A 81 -6.53 1.73 0.89
N PHE A 82 -5.60 1.17 1.68
CA PHE A 82 -4.54 1.96 2.31
C PHE A 82 -3.49 2.46 1.30
N LYS A 83 -3.20 1.71 0.24
CA LYS A 83 -2.38 2.20 -0.88
C LYS A 83 -3.01 3.41 -1.56
N THR A 84 -4.30 3.35 -1.88
CA THR A 84 -5.05 4.46 -2.48
C THR A 84 -5.06 5.69 -1.57
N LEU A 85 -5.37 5.52 -0.29
CA LEU A 85 -5.35 6.63 0.67
C LEU A 85 -3.97 7.29 0.73
N ARG A 86 -2.91 6.50 0.73
CA ARG A 86 -1.54 7.03 0.75
C ARG A 86 -1.16 7.72 -0.55
N ASN A 87 -1.35 7.06 -1.69
CA ASN A 87 -0.78 7.48 -2.96
C ASN A 87 -1.60 8.58 -3.62
N ASP A 88 -2.94 8.47 -3.56
CA ASP A 88 -3.83 9.35 -4.29
C ASP A 88 -4.32 10.51 -3.41
N TRP A 89 -4.46 10.26 -2.10
CA TRP A 89 -4.98 11.25 -1.15
C TRP A 89 -3.90 11.85 -0.25
N GLY A 90 -2.66 11.33 -0.30
CA GLY A 90 -1.54 11.81 0.51
C GLY A 90 -1.72 11.57 2.01
N ALA A 91 -2.51 10.57 2.39
CA ALA A 91 -2.69 10.20 3.79
C ALA A 91 -1.38 9.64 4.37
N ASN A 92 -1.04 10.03 5.59
CA ASN A 92 0.12 9.53 6.33
C ASN A 92 -0.27 8.83 7.64
N ALA A 93 -1.56 8.78 7.95
CA ALA A 93 -2.10 8.10 9.13
C ALA A 93 -3.50 7.54 8.82
N VAL A 94 -3.82 6.41 9.46
CA VAL A 94 -5.17 5.84 9.48
C VAL A 94 -5.48 5.45 10.93
N ARG A 95 -6.66 5.84 11.42
CA ARG A 95 -7.18 5.35 12.70
C ARG A 95 -8.07 4.14 12.43
N LEU A 96 -7.72 3.01 13.00
CA LEU A 96 -8.58 1.83 13.00
C LEU A 96 -9.51 1.89 14.22
N ALA A 97 -10.80 2.07 13.99
CA ALA A 97 -11.80 2.13 15.05
C ALA A 97 -12.22 0.72 15.45
N MET A 98 -11.71 0.22 16.57
CA MET A 98 -12.11 -1.05 17.16
C MET A 98 -12.92 -0.80 18.43
N TYR A 99 -14.15 -1.28 18.46
CA TYR A 99 -15.02 -1.18 19.63
C TYR A 99 -14.79 -2.35 20.58
N THR A 100 -14.93 -2.11 21.85
CA THR A 100 -14.61 -3.09 22.90
C THR A 100 -15.86 -3.68 23.56
N SER A 101 -16.84 -2.84 23.89
CA SER A 101 -18.01 -3.22 24.71
C SER A 101 -19.33 -3.25 23.93
N GLU A 102 -19.37 -2.74 22.70
CA GLU A 102 -20.55 -2.78 21.83
C GLU A 102 -20.77 -4.17 21.23
N TYR A 103 -21.87 -4.34 20.48
CA TYR A 103 -22.19 -5.59 19.79
C TYR A 103 -21.02 -6.07 18.92
N ASN A 104 -20.62 -7.32 19.08
CA ASN A 104 -19.42 -7.91 18.46
C ASN A 104 -18.10 -7.17 18.78
N GLY A 105 -18.07 -6.41 19.87
CA GLY A 105 -16.85 -5.74 20.33
C GLY A 105 -15.76 -6.71 20.79
N TYR A 106 -14.55 -6.25 20.88
CA TYR A 106 -13.38 -7.06 21.27
C TYR A 106 -13.57 -7.80 22.62
N CYS A 107 -14.30 -7.21 23.56
CA CYS A 107 -14.60 -7.77 24.88
C CYS A 107 -16.03 -8.28 25.02
N SER A 108 -16.89 -8.15 24.01
CA SER A 108 -18.34 -8.40 24.09
C SER A 108 -18.87 -9.31 22.97
N GLY A 109 -18.16 -10.40 22.70
CA GLY A 109 -18.60 -11.46 21.78
C GLY A 109 -17.91 -11.47 20.42
N GLY A 110 -17.14 -10.46 20.07
CA GLY A 110 -16.32 -10.46 18.84
C GLY A 110 -15.17 -11.46 18.90
N SER A 111 -14.79 -12.00 17.74
CA SER A 111 -13.63 -12.88 17.64
C SER A 111 -12.33 -12.06 17.80
N LYS A 112 -11.70 -12.20 18.98
CA LYS A 112 -10.42 -11.51 19.29
C LYS A 112 -9.30 -11.84 18.32
N SER A 113 -9.24 -13.09 17.85
CA SER A 113 -8.24 -13.53 16.88
C SER A 113 -8.48 -12.91 15.50
N ALA A 114 -9.72 -12.91 15.03
CA ALA A 114 -10.09 -12.30 13.75
C ALA A 114 -9.77 -10.79 13.75
N LEU A 115 -10.16 -10.07 14.79
CA LEU A 115 -9.91 -8.64 14.93
C LEU A 115 -8.40 -8.30 14.98
N ARG A 116 -7.61 -9.12 15.67
CA ARG A 116 -6.14 -8.94 15.70
C ARG A 116 -5.48 -9.24 14.36
N ASN A 117 -5.98 -10.23 13.63
CA ASN A 117 -5.41 -10.59 12.33
C ASN A 117 -5.78 -9.59 11.23
N GLN A 118 -6.78 -8.74 11.46
CA GLN A 118 -7.21 -7.70 10.53
C GLN A 118 -6.32 -6.43 10.62
N ILE A 119 -5.61 -6.24 11.72
CA ILE A 119 -4.73 -5.11 12.01
C ILE A 119 -3.28 -5.42 11.64
#